data_fddaa0c63ae59ce79114220f1e297af7
#
_entry.id   fddaa0c63ae59ce79114220f1e297af7
#
_cell.length_a   1.000
_cell.length_b   1.000
_cell.length_c   1.000
_cell.angle_alpha   90.00
_cell.angle_beta   90.00
_cell.angle_gamma   90.00
#
_symmetry.space_group_name_H-M   'P 1'
#
loop_
_entity.id
_entity.type
_entity.pdbx_description
1 polymer ?
#
loop_
_entity_poly.entity_id
_entity_poly.type
_entity_poly.pdbx_seq_one_letter_code
_entity_poly.pdbx_strand_id
1 'polypeptide(L)'
;MSAGDRGASAGDRGGEPAADEVPGDDLLAAARDLAAATAGGHFGPPTAMVYRPLEYAWEGHAAYLRKAGAVPKRVVFLGMNPGPWGMTQTGVPFGEVSLVRDWMGIEAPIGRPDPEHPKRPVEGFACRRSEVSGRRLWGLFRDRFGKATNFFRDHIVLNYCPLVFLEESGRNRTPEQLPVAEREPLEEACDAHLRRVLGLLRPEWFVGVGGFAEKRLQRIGCPPERTLRILHPSPASPAANRDWAGAVTRTLLESGVWGEDGGDCQR
;
A
#
# COMPACT_ATOMS: atom_id res chain seq x y z
N MET A 1 39.20 27.94 62.96
CA MET A 1 37.98 27.16 63.34
C MET A 1 37.25 26.75 62.08
N SER A 2 37.23 25.50 61.89
CA SER A 2 36.78 24.81 60.68
C SER A 2 35.26 24.69 60.65
N ALA A 3 34.67 24.86 59.48
CA ALA A 3 33.35 24.34 59.17
C ALA A 3 33.40 23.74 57.77
N GLY A 4 33.30 22.44 57.71
CA GLY A 4 33.29 21.65 56.47
C GLY A 4 31.95 21.70 55.78
N ASP A 5 32.05 21.87 54.50
CA ASP A 5 30.93 21.76 53.55
C ASP A 5 30.88 20.33 52.99
N ARG A 6 29.71 19.68 53.11
CA ARG A 6 29.44 18.37 52.55
C ARG A 6 28.62 18.52 51.29
N GLY A 7 29.30 18.34 50.15
CA GLY A 7 28.65 18.23 48.84
C GLY A 7 27.68 17.08 48.77
N ALA A 8 26.45 17.37 48.38
CA ALA A 8 25.43 16.39 48.00
C ALA A 8 25.61 15.99 46.51
N SER A 9 25.96 14.74 46.33
CA SER A 9 25.96 14.06 45.04
C SER A 9 24.53 13.97 44.47
N ALA A 10 24.29 14.66 43.38
CA ALA A 10 23.08 14.47 42.58
C ALA A 10 23.20 13.14 41.79
N GLY A 11 22.32 12.22 42.12
CA GLY A 11 22.21 10.93 41.42
C GLY A 11 21.79 11.15 39.98
N ASP A 12 22.61 10.68 39.09
CA ASP A 12 22.32 10.45 37.67
C ASP A 12 21.17 9.41 37.56
N ARG A 13 19.98 9.89 37.23
CA ARG A 13 18.88 9.00 36.81
C ARG A 13 19.14 8.65 35.36
N GLY A 14 19.79 7.52 35.14
CA GLY A 14 19.87 6.87 33.85
C GLY A 14 18.48 6.74 33.24
N GLY A 15 18.24 7.47 32.17
CA GLY A 15 17.06 7.27 31.34
C GLY A 15 17.10 5.85 30.78
N GLU A 16 16.04 5.09 31.00
CA GLU A 16 15.83 3.82 30.31
C GLU A 16 15.93 4.08 28.80
N PRO A 17 16.64 3.22 28.04
CA PRO A 17 16.63 3.34 26.59
C PRO A 17 15.18 3.16 26.12
N ALA A 18 14.68 4.08 25.31
CA ALA A 18 13.44 3.95 24.60
C ALA A 18 13.45 2.57 23.88
N ALA A 19 12.37 1.80 24.04
CA ALA A 19 12.23 0.52 23.37
C ALA A 19 12.57 0.71 21.88
N ASP A 20 13.46 -0.14 21.35
CA ASP A 20 13.88 -0.11 19.95
C ASP A 20 12.62 -0.11 19.06
N GLU A 21 12.27 1.04 18.48
CA GLU A 21 11.18 1.15 17.53
C GLU A 21 11.52 0.28 16.30
N VAL A 22 10.78 -0.81 16.13
CA VAL A 22 10.94 -1.67 14.97
C VAL A 22 10.48 -0.89 13.74
N PRO A 23 11.33 -0.69 12.72
CA PRO A 23 10.95 0.05 11.54
C PRO A 23 9.65 -0.45 10.94
N GLY A 24 8.65 0.42 10.84
CA GLY A 24 7.34 0.10 10.26
C GLY A 24 6.20 -0.14 11.27
N ASP A 25 6.44 -0.15 12.57
CA ASP A 25 5.38 -0.39 13.57
C ASP A 25 4.26 0.65 13.49
N ASP A 26 4.56 1.91 13.23
CA ASP A 26 3.55 2.95 13.01
C ASP A 26 2.71 2.70 11.77
N LEU A 27 3.30 2.17 10.69
CA LEU A 27 2.56 1.78 9.49
C LEU A 27 1.68 0.57 9.75
N LEU A 28 2.15 -0.39 10.55
CA LEU A 28 1.37 -1.54 10.99
C LEU A 28 0.19 -1.10 11.85
N ALA A 29 0.41 -0.20 12.81
CA ALA A 29 -0.66 0.37 13.63
C ALA A 29 -1.68 1.10 12.77
N ALA A 30 -1.25 1.95 11.84
CA ALA A 30 -2.14 2.64 10.92
C ALA A 30 -2.99 1.68 10.07
N ALA A 31 -2.40 0.58 9.58
CA ALA A 31 -3.12 -0.43 8.80
C ALA A 31 -4.14 -1.22 9.66
N ARG A 32 -3.84 -1.51 10.93
CA ARG A 32 -4.80 -2.13 11.86
C ARG A 32 -5.97 -1.20 12.17
N ASP A 33 -5.70 0.08 12.38
CA ASP A 33 -6.75 1.08 12.63
C ASP A 33 -7.67 1.23 11.42
N LEU A 34 -7.12 1.18 10.18
CA LEU A 34 -7.94 1.15 8.96
C LEU A 34 -8.80 -0.11 8.88
N ALA A 35 -8.24 -1.28 9.19
CA ALA A 35 -8.98 -2.54 9.22
C ALA A 35 -10.17 -2.44 10.19
N ALA A 36 -9.92 -1.94 11.41
CA ALA A 36 -10.97 -1.74 12.42
C ALA A 36 -12.01 -0.70 11.98
N ALA A 37 -11.61 0.43 11.41
CA ALA A 37 -12.52 1.47 10.95
C ALA A 37 -13.42 1.02 9.79
N THR A 38 -12.98 0.04 8.99
CA THR A 38 -13.74 -0.49 7.85
C THR A 38 -14.45 -1.81 8.12
N ALA A 39 -14.27 -2.42 9.31
CA ALA A 39 -14.85 -3.73 9.66
C ALA A 39 -16.37 -3.71 9.68
N GLY A 40 -16.99 -2.66 10.24
CA GLY A 40 -18.45 -2.52 10.39
C GLY A 40 -19.19 -2.01 9.16
N GLY A 41 -18.50 -1.77 8.03
CA GLY A 41 -19.14 -1.27 6.82
C GLY A 41 -20.17 -2.24 6.26
N HIS A 42 -21.39 -1.74 6.03
CA HIS A 42 -22.49 -2.48 5.39
C HIS A 42 -22.58 -2.05 3.92
N PHE A 43 -22.67 -3.04 3.02
CA PHE A 43 -22.71 -2.81 1.56
C PHE A 43 -23.80 -3.68 0.96
N GLY A 44 -24.84 -3.01 0.42
CA GLY A 44 -26.02 -3.66 -0.14
C GLY A 44 -25.86 -4.09 -1.60
N PRO A 45 -26.91 -4.71 -2.17
CA PRO A 45 -26.91 -5.11 -3.56
C PRO A 45 -26.55 -3.95 -4.53
N PRO A 46 -25.83 -4.24 -5.62
CA PRO A 46 -25.44 -5.55 -6.12
C PRO A 46 -24.14 -6.12 -5.49
N THR A 47 -23.60 -5.54 -4.41
CA THR A 47 -22.51 -6.15 -3.65
C THR A 47 -23.07 -7.34 -2.86
N ALA A 48 -22.63 -8.54 -3.22
CA ALA A 48 -23.05 -9.77 -2.56
C ALA A 48 -22.08 -10.19 -1.45
N MET A 49 -20.79 -9.79 -1.57
CA MET A 49 -19.75 -10.18 -0.64
C MET A 49 -18.64 -9.14 -0.56
N VAL A 50 -18.08 -8.94 0.63
CA VAL A 50 -16.94 -8.04 0.87
C VAL A 50 -15.80 -8.82 1.48
N TYR A 51 -14.64 -8.79 0.82
CA TYR A 51 -13.42 -9.35 1.40
C TYR A 51 -12.61 -8.26 2.11
N ARG A 52 -11.99 -8.65 3.22
CA ARG A 52 -11.17 -7.79 4.08
C ARG A 52 -9.74 -8.33 4.19
N PRO A 53 -8.88 -8.13 3.16
CA PRO A 53 -7.51 -8.66 3.17
C PRO A 53 -6.68 -8.26 4.38
N LEU A 54 -6.92 -7.09 4.99
CA LEU A 54 -6.23 -6.68 6.21
C LEU A 54 -6.60 -7.51 7.45
N GLU A 55 -7.66 -8.33 7.37
CA GLU A 55 -8.02 -9.28 8.42
C GLU A 55 -7.35 -10.64 8.15
N TYR A 56 -7.79 -11.34 7.10
CA TYR A 56 -7.38 -12.72 6.85
C TYR A 56 -6.00 -12.87 6.18
N ALA A 57 -5.49 -11.83 5.48
CA ALA A 57 -4.17 -11.81 4.87
C ALA A 57 -3.20 -10.86 5.61
N TRP A 58 -3.44 -10.66 6.90
CA TRP A 58 -2.65 -9.74 7.72
C TRP A 58 -1.16 -10.06 7.72
N GLU A 59 -0.78 -11.32 7.87
CA GLU A 59 0.64 -11.69 7.94
C GLU A 59 1.40 -11.32 6.67
N GLY A 60 0.78 -11.50 5.50
CA GLY A 60 1.35 -11.05 4.23
C GLY A 60 1.47 -9.52 4.14
N HIS A 61 0.43 -8.80 4.60
CA HIS A 61 0.45 -7.34 4.63
C HIS A 61 1.49 -6.79 5.60
N ALA A 62 1.57 -7.37 6.79
CA ALA A 62 2.56 -6.98 7.80
C ALA A 62 3.99 -7.25 7.33
N ALA A 63 4.25 -8.40 6.68
CA ALA A 63 5.54 -8.70 6.09
C ALA A 63 5.92 -7.68 5.01
N TYR A 64 4.95 -7.27 4.18
CA TYR A 64 5.14 -6.21 3.19
C TYR A 64 5.49 -4.86 3.83
N LEU A 65 4.72 -4.42 4.83
CA LEU A 65 4.97 -3.15 5.51
C LEU A 65 6.32 -3.14 6.24
N ARG A 66 6.71 -4.24 6.90
CA ARG A 66 8.04 -4.36 7.53
C ARG A 66 9.16 -4.29 6.48
N LYS A 67 8.97 -4.93 5.33
CA LYS A 67 9.96 -4.91 4.24
C LYS A 67 10.05 -3.54 3.56
N ALA A 68 8.92 -2.88 3.38
CA ALA A 68 8.86 -1.51 2.89
C ALA A 68 9.30 -0.49 3.96
N GLY A 69 9.27 -0.84 5.18
CA GLY A 69 9.09 -0.17 6.45
C GLY A 69 10.05 0.91 6.88
N ALA A 70 11.18 1.13 6.23
CA ALA A 70 11.97 2.30 6.58
C ALA A 70 11.24 3.59 6.14
N VAL A 71 11.05 4.52 7.05
CA VAL A 71 10.52 5.87 6.81
C VAL A 71 11.69 6.87 6.90
N PRO A 72 11.71 7.94 6.10
CA PRO A 72 10.77 8.39 5.08
C PRO A 72 10.86 7.64 3.75
N LYS A 73 9.87 7.84 2.85
CA LYS A 73 9.85 7.36 1.47
C LYS A 73 9.78 8.51 0.48
N ARG A 74 10.66 8.52 -0.50
CA ARG A 74 10.67 9.59 -1.51
C ARG A 74 9.43 9.55 -2.41
N VAL A 75 8.95 8.36 -2.77
CA VAL A 75 7.82 8.19 -3.69
C VAL A 75 6.76 7.25 -3.13
N VAL A 76 5.52 7.69 -3.10
CA VAL A 76 4.35 6.85 -2.81
C VAL A 76 3.54 6.63 -4.08
N PHE A 77 3.34 5.37 -4.46
CA PHE A 77 2.39 4.96 -5.48
C PHE A 77 1.08 4.55 -4.82
N LEU A 78 -0.03 5.18 -5.19
CA LEU A 78 -1.36 4.91 -4.64
C LEU A 78 -2.24 4.23 -5.69
N GLY A 79 -2.74 3.02 -5.38
CA GLY A 79 -3.80 2.35 -6.12
C GLY A 79 -5.19 2.60 -5.52
N MET A 80 -6.23 2.05 -6.15
CA MET A 80 -7.62 2.22 -5.71
C MET A 80 -7.98 1.23 -4.61
N ASN A 81 -8.16 -0.03 -4.95
CA ASN A 81 -8.57 -1.10 -4.05
C ASN A 81 -8.07 -2.47 -4.56
N PRO A 82 -8.08 -3.51 -3.72
CA PRO A 82 -7.58 -4.82 -4.12
C PRO A 82 -8.33 -5.45 -5.29
N GLY A 83 -7.57 -6.15 -6.14
CA GLY A 83 -8.11 -7.10 -7.11
C GLY A 83 -8.19 -8.53 -6.52
N PRO A 84 -9.02 -9.42 -7.12
CA PRO A 84 -9.27 -10.76 -6.58
C PRO A 84 -8.09 -11.73 -6.66
N TRP A 85 -7.06 -11.43 -7.46
CA TRP A 85 -5.92 -12.31 -7.70
C TRP A 85 -4.58 -11.70 -7.24
N GLY A 86 -4.64 -10.51 -6.64
CA GLY A 86 -3.49 -9.78 -6.12
C GLY A 86 -3.48 -9.72 -4.59
N MET A 87 -3.73 -8.53 -4.02
CA MET A 87 -3.73 -8.33 -2.57
C MET A 87 -4.70 -9.27 -1.83
N THR A 88 -5.79 -9.67 -2.47
CA THR A 88 -6.73 -10.67 -1.93
C THR A 88 -6.03 -12.00 -1.61
N GLN A 89 -5.00 -12.38 -2.38
CA GLN A 89 -4.25 -13.62 -2.21
C GLN A 89 -3.00 -13.47 -1.34
N THR A 90 -2.40 -12.29 -1.29
CA THR A 90 -1.06 -12.12 -0.71
C THR A 90 -1.00 -11.10 0.43
N GLY A 91 -2.04 -10.29 0.62
CA GLY A 91 -2.00 -9.13 1.52
C GLY A 91 -1.20 -7.93 0.98
N VAL A 92 -0.49 -8.07 -0.14
CA VAL A 92 0.36 -7.03 -0.73
C VAL A 92 -0.41 -6.21 -1.77
N PRO A 93 -0.36 -4.86 -1.75
CA PRO A 93 -0.98 -4.05 -2.80
C PRO A 93 -0.51 -4.45 -4.20
N PHE A 94 -1.44 -4.67 -5.13
CA PHE A 94 -1.16 -5.22 -6.47
C PHE A 94 -0.40 -6.56 -6.45
N GLY A 95 -0.43 -7.31 -5.35
CA GLY A 95 0.49 -8.40 -5.04
C GLY A 95 0.29 -9.65 -5.89
N GLU A 96 0.76 -9.63 -7.13
CA GLU A 96 0.85 -10.82 -7.98
C GLU A 96 1.77 -11.86 -7.31
N VAL A 97 1.27 -13.10 -7.16
CA VAL A 97 1.85 -14.12 -6.28
C VAL A 97 3.33 -14.38 -6.56
N SER A 98 3.71 -14.56 -7.83
CA SER A 98 5.10 -14.90 -8.15
C SER A 98 6.06 -13.75 -7.85
N LEU A 99 5.67 -12.50 -8.13
CA LEU A 99 6.50 -11.33 -7.84
C LEU A 99 6.62 -11.06 -6.32
N VAL A 100 5.54 -11.31 -5.57
CA VAL A 100 5.57 -11.18 -4.11
C VAL A 100 6.48 -12.24 -3.49
N ARG A 101 6.33 -13.51 -3.90
CA ARG A 101 7.13 -14.61 -3.37
C ARG A 101 8.58 -14.53 -3.86
N ASP A 102 8.80 -14.47 -5.18
CA ASP A 102 10.12 -14.73 -5.77
C ASP A 102 11.00 -13.47 -5.82
N TRP A 103 10.40 -12.28 -6.03
CA TRP A 103 11.16 -11.04 -6.10
C TRP A 103 11.20 -10.29 -4.76
N MET A 104 10.04 -10.17 -4.08
CA MET A 104 10.02 -9.50 -2.78
C MET A 104 10.49 -10.42 -1.66
N GLY A 105 10.49 -11.75 -1.84
CA GLY A 105 10.81 -12.72 -0.81
C GLY A 105 9.82 -12.67 0.35
N ILE A 106 8.53 -12.50 0.03
CA ILE A 106 7.43 -12.51 1.00
C ILE A 106 6.60 -13.76 0.73
N GLU A 107 6.55 -14.64 1.70
CA GLU A 107 5.65 -15.77 1.74
C GLU A 107 5.14 -15.92 3.18
N ALA A 108 3.84 -15.87 3.38
CA ALA A 108 3.22 -15.86 4.69
C ALA A 108 1.92 -16.68 4.71
N PRO A 109 1.48 -17.18 5.86
CA PRO A 109 0.16 -17.77 5.98
C PRO A 109 -0.93 -16.78 5.59
N ILE A 110 -1.85 -17.21 4.75
CA ILE A 110 -3.02 -16.45 4.35
C ILE A 110 -4.26 -17.22 4.80
N GLY A 111 -5.10 -16.58 5.60
CA GLY A 111 -6.40 -17.11 5.99
C GLY A 111 -7.41 -17.04 4.85
N ARG A 112 -8.67 -17.35 5.16
CA ARG A 112 -9.78 -17.28 4.22
C ARG A 112 -10.85 -16.33 4.72
N PRO A 113 -11.52 -15.58 3.84
CA PRO A 113 -12.73 -14.86 4.22
C PRO A 113 -13.86 -15.84 4.54
N ASP A 114 -14.72 -15.49 5.48
CA ASP A 114 -15.92 -16.23 5.81
C ASP A 114 -17.11 -15.26 5.79
N PRO A 115 -18.08 -15.47 4.88
CA PRO A 115 -18.14 -16.47 3.80
C PRO A 115 -17.16 -16.19 2.65
N GLU A 116 -16.81 -17.26 1.92
CA GLU A 116 -15.95 -17.20 0.72
C GLU A 116 -16.78 -17.31 -0.56
N HIS A 117 -16.48 -16.43 -1.54
CA HIS A 117 -17.20 -16.42 -2.82
C HIS A 117 -16.73 -17.58 -3.72
N PRO A 118 -17.66 -18.45 -4.25
CA PRO A 118 -17.29 -19.68 -4.98
C PRO A 118 -16.47 -19.42 -6.25
N LYS A 119 -16.62 -18.25 -6.88
CA LYS A 119 -15.86 -17.88 -8.09
C LYS A 119 -14.58 -17.08 -7.79
N ARG A 120 -14.33 -16.74 -6.54
CA ARG A 120 -13.17 -15.92 -6.09
C ARG A 120 -12.55 -16.53 -4.83
N PRO A 121 -12.11 -17.79 -4.89
CA PRO A 121 -11.49 -18.42 -3.73
C PRO A 121 -10.18 -17.73 -3.36
N VAL A 122 -9.88 -17.76 -2.07
CA VAL A 122 -8.59 -17.30 -1.53
C VAL A 122 -7.72 -18.53 -1.29
N GLU A 123 -6.73 -18.69 -2.16
CA GLU A 123 -5.80 -19.82 -2.17
C GLU A 123 -4.42 -19.42 -1.60
N GLY A 124 -4.27 -18.13 -1.28
CA GLY A 124 -3.00 -17.58 -0.81
C GLY A 124 -1.89 -17.72 -1.85
N PHE A 125 -0.70 -18.06 -1.40
CA PHE A 125 0.46 -18.27 -2.28
C PHE A 125 0.37 -19.53 -3.17
N ALA A 126 -0.64 -20.37 -2.99
CA ALA A 126 -0.94 -21.48 -3.90
C ALA A 126 -1.77 -21.03 -5.13
N CYS A 127 -2.27 -19.79 -5.15
CA CYS A 127 -3.05 -19.27 -6.26
C CYS A 127 -2.21 -19.24 -7.55
N ARG A 128 -2.73 -19.93 -8.57
CA ARG A 128 -2.08 -20.02 -9.90
C ARG A 128 -2.52 -18.92 -10.86
N ARG A 129 -3.51 -18.10 -10.48
CA ARG A 129 -4.00 -17.01 -11.31
C ARG A 129 -3.11 -15.79 -11.15
N SER A 130 -2.69 -15.21 -12.27
CA SER A 130 -1.88 -14.00 -12.27
C SER A 130 -2.76 -12.75 -12.18
N GLU A 131 -2.40 -11.82 -11.31
CA GLU A 131 -2.95 -10.47 -11.29
C GLU A 131 -2.24 -9.62 -12.34
N VAL A 132 -2.91 -9.38 -13.47
CA VAL A 132 -2.31 -8.68 -14.63
C VAL A 132 -1.81 -7.29 -14.27
N SER A 133 -2.58 -6.55 -13.48
CA SER A 133 -2.18 -5.20 -13.04
C SER A 133 -0.96 -5.24 -12.15
N GLY A 134 -0.93 -6.19 -11.21
CA GLY A 134 0.20 -6.41 -10.33
C GLY A 134 1.45 -6.87 -11.05
N ARG A 135 1.30 -7.82 -12.00
CA ARG A 135 2.41 -8.29 -12.84
C ARG A 135 3.05 -7.15 -13.64
N ARG A 136 2.24 -6.23 -14.17
CA ARG A 136 2.75 -5.06 -14.90
C ARG A 136 3.47 -4.09 -13.97
N LEU A 137 2.83 -3.72 -12.85
CA LEU A 137 3.38 -2.74 -11.92
C LEU A 137 4.68 -3.22 -11.27
N TRP A 138 4.62 -4.38 -10.62
CA TRP A 138 5.78 -4.95 -9.94
C TRP A 138 6.84 -5.47 -10.91
N GLY A 139 6.44 -5.92 -12.11
CA GLY A 139 7.37 -6.28 -13.18
C GLY A 139 8.21 -5.10 -13.64
N LEU A 140 7.60 -3.94 -13.86
CA LEU A 140 8.32 -2.70 -14.19
C LEU A 140 9.32 -2.33 -13.08
N PHE A 141 8.92 -2.41 -11.82
CA PHE A 141 9.83 -2.09 -10.71
C PHE A 141 10.96 -3.10 -10.58
N ARG A 142 10.69 -4.40 -10.75
CA ARG A 142 11.72 -5.44 -10.79
C ARG A 142 12.74 -5.17 -11.90
N ASP A 143 12.28 -4.87 -13.10
CA ASP A 143 13.11 -4.67 -14.27
C ASP A 143 13.98 -3.39 -14.14
N ARG A 144 13.44 -2.35 -13.48
CA ARG A 144 14.19 -1.10 -13.24
C ARG A 144 15.14 -1.18 -12.05
N PHE A 145 14.72 -1.73 -10.92
CA PHE A 145 15.48 -1.69 -9.66
C PHE A 145 16.31 -2.95 -9.40
N GLY A 146 16.08 -4.03 -10.15
CA GLY A 146 16.73 -5.33 -9.97
C GLY A 146 16.29 -6.01 -8.67
N LYS A 147 16.81 -5.56 -7.52
CA LYS A 147 16.45 -6.09 -6.20
C LYS A 147 15.28 -5.31 -5.58
N ALA A 148 14.38 -6.02 -4.91
CA ALA A 148 13.25 -5.40 -4.19
C ALA A 148 13.72 -4.39 -3.11
N THR A 149 14.83 -4.65 -2.45
CA THR A 149 15.43 -3.72 -1.47
C THR A 149 15.80 -2.37 -2.07
N ASN A 150 16.21 -2.31 -3.34
CA ASN A 150 16.51 -1.06 -4.02
C ASN A 150 15.24 -0.23 -4.24
N PHE A 151 14.12 -0.89 -4.62
CA PHE A 151 12.83 -0.24 -4.72
C PHE A 151 12.33 0.25 -3.35
N PHE A 152 12.33 -0.61 -2.34
CA PHE A 152 11.78 -0.29 -1.02
C PHE A 152 12.61 0.73 -0.24
N ARG A 153 13.84 1.03 -0.63
CA ARG A 153 14.61 2.10 0.00
C ARG A 153 13.88 3.44 -0.09
N ASP A 154 13.38 3.78 -1.28
CA ASP A 154 12.81 5.10 -1.57
C ASP A 154 11.33 5.09 -1.98
N HIS A 155 10.77 3.90 -2.26
CA HIS A 155 9.43 3.75 -2.83
C HIS A 155 8.53 2.83 -2.00
N ILE A 156 7.23 3.09 -2.05
CA ILE A 156 6.20 2.20 -1.50
C ILE A 156 4.94 2.24 -2.38
N VAL A 157 4.22 1.13 -2.45
CA VAL A 157 2.91 1.04 -3.09
C VAL A 157 1.83 0.85 -2.03
N LEU A 158 0.77 1.61 -2.12
CA LEU A 158 -0.38 1.54 -1.23
C LEU A 158 -1.67 1.36 -2.02
N ASN A 159 -2.70 0.81 -1.40
CA ASN A 159 -4.08 0.92 -1.86
C ASN A 159 -4.82 1.93 -0.98
N TYR A 160 -5.67 2.77 -1.60
CA TYR A 160 -6.54 3.72 -0.90
C TYR A 160 -7.58 2.99 -0.04
N CYS A 161 -8.35 2.08 -0.65
CA CYS A 161 -9.35 1.29 0.01
C CYS A 161 -8.83 -0.14 0.25
N PRO A 162 -8.98 -0.72 1.45
CA PRO A 162 -8.49 -2.06 1.75
C PRO A 162 -9.46 -3.17 1.33
N LEU A 163 -10.68 -2.85 0.89
CA LEU A 163 -11.78 -3.78 0.69
C LEU A 163 -11.96 -4.22 -0.76
N VAL A 164 -12.44 -5.45 -0.94
CA VAL A 164 -12.86 -6.01 -2.23
C VAL A 164 -14.37 -6.17 -2.21
N PHE A 165 -15.06 -5.65 -3.20
CA PHE A 165 -16.52 -5.73 -3.32
C PHE A 165 -16.88 -6.67 -4.46
N LEU A 166 -17.52 -7.78 -4.17
CA LEU A 166 -17.87 -8.80 -5.14
C LEU A 166 -19.39 -8.88 -5.36
N GLU A 167 -19.79 -8.88 -6.62
CA GLU A 167 -21.17 -9.20 -7.01
C GLU A 167 -21.37 -10.73 -6.99
N GLU A 168 -22.60 -11.24 -7.03
CA GLU A 168 -22.90 -12.68 -7.16
C GLU A 168 -22.23 -13.34 -8.37
N SER A 169 -22.03 -12.57 -9.44
CA SER A 169 -21.29 -13.00 -10.63
C SER A 169 -19.80 -13.26 -10.35
N GLY A 170 -19.27 -12.76 -9.24
CA GLY A 170 -17.87 -12.67 -8.90
C GLY A 170 -17.16 -11.47 -9.57
N ARG A 171 -17.91 -10.55 -10.17
CA ARG A 171 -17.35 -9.30 -10.68
C ARG A 171 -16.89 -8.44 -9.51
N ASN A 172 -15.66 -7.91 -9.62
CA ASN A 172 -15.13 -6.94 -8.65
C ASN A 172 -15.69 -5.55 -8.97
N ARG A 173 -16.24 -4.89 -7.96
CA ARG A 173 -16.70 -3.50 -8.01
C ARG A 173 -15.63 -2.59 -7.42
N THR A 174 -15.60 -1.37 -7.92
CA THR A 174 -14.75 -0.32 -7.36
C THR A 174 -15.50 0.50 -6.31
N PRO A 175 -14.82 1.17 -5.38
CA PRO A 175 -15.48 2.08 -4.41
C PRO A 175 -16.37 3.14 -5.09
N GLU A 176 -16.00 3.64 -6.27
CA GLU A 176 -16.80 4.63 -7.03
C GLU A 176 -18.18 4.10 -7.47
N GLN A 177 -18.36 2.78 -7.53
CA GLN A 177 -19.62 2.13 -7.92
C GLN A 177 -20.54 1.86 -6.75
N LEU A 178 -20.11 2.15 -5.52
CA LEU A 178 -20.94 2.04 -4.33
C LEU A 178 -21.93 3.21 -4.24
N PRO A 179 -23.14 2.99 -3.69
CA PRO A 179 -24.03 4.06 -3.33
C PRO A 179 -23.36 5.10 -2.41
N VAL A 180 -23.74 6.35 -2.53
CA VAL A 180 -23.12 7.46 -1.78
C VAL A 180 -23.13 7.19 -0.28
N ALA A 181 -24.27 6.74 0.27
CA ALA A 181 -24.43 6.46 1.70
C ALA A 181 -23.49 5.35 2.23
N GLU A 182 -23.11 4.39 1.39
CA GLU A 182 -22.16 3.33 1.73
C GLU A 182 -20.71 3.78 1.52
N ARG A 183 -20.49 4.61 0.51
CA ARG A 183 -19.19 5.06 0.09
C ARG A 183 -18.61 6.15 1.00
N GLU A 184 -19.40 7.13 1.41
CA GLU A 184 -18.91 8.28 2.18
C GLU A 184 -18.22 7.88 3.49
N PRO A 185 -18.80 7.02 4.35
CA PRO A 185 -18.12 6.59 5.57
C PRO A 185 -16.82 5.81 5.29
N LEU A 186 -16.82 4.99 4.24
CA LEU A 186 -15.62 4.26 3.81
C LEU A 186 -14.53 5.23 3.33
N GLU A 187 -14.89 6.21 2.52
CA GLU A 187 -13.95 7.22 2.00
C GLU A 187 -13.38 8.08 3.13
N GLU A 188 -14.18 8.43 4.14
CA GLU A 188 -13.73 9.17 5.31
C GLU A 188 -12.66 8.40 6.08
N ALA A 189 -12.88 7.11 6.35
CA ALA A 189 -11.91 6.24 7.00
C ALA A 189 -10.62 6.09 6.15
N CYS A 190 -10.77 5.90 4.84
CA CYS A 190 -9.63 5.78 3.92
C CYS A 190 -8.84 7.10 3.79
N ASP A 191 -9.51 8.24 3.72
CA ASP A 191 -8.88 9.57 3.66
C ASP A 191 -8.10 9.86 4.97
N ALA A 192 -8.67 9.52 6.13
CA ALA A 192 -7.99 9.67 7.42
C ALA A 192 -6.73 8.80 7.51
N HIS A 193 -6.85 7.52 7.12
CA HIS A 193 -5.71 6.61 7.05
C HIS A 193 -4.64 7.12 6.09
N LEU A 194 -5.01 7.54 4.88
CA LEU A 194 -4.06 8.02 3.88
C LEU A 194 -3.29 9.25 4.38
N ARG A 195 -3.98 10.23 5.01
CA ARG A 195 -3.29 11.39 5.62
C ARG A 195 -2.28 10.96 6.68
N ARG A 196 -2.67 10.03 7.57
CA ARG A 196 -1.77 9.49 8.61
C ARG A 196 -0.54 8.83 8.01
N VAL A 197 -0.72 7.93 7.05
CA VAL A 197 0.38 7.20 6.42
C VAL A 197 1.30 8.13 5.64
N LEU A 198 0.77 9.11 4.89
CA LEU A 198 1.59 10.10 4.21
C LEU A 198 2.36 11.01 5.19
N GLY A 199 1.77 11.31 6.35
CA GLY A 199 2.46 12.03 7.44
C GLY A 199 3.66 11.25 8.00
N LEU A 200 3.54 9.92 8.11
CA LEU A 200 4.63 9.04 8.52
C LEU A 200 5.71 8.91 7.43
N LEU A 201 5.29 8.66 6.19
CA LEU A 201 6.17 8.43 5.06
C LEU A 201 6.89 9.69 4.56
N ARG A 202 6.29 10.87 4.73
CA ARG A 202 6.80 12.18 4.29
C ARG A 202 7.32 12.20 2.85
N PRO A 203 6.52 11.76 1.85
CA PRO A 203 7.01 11.63 0.49
C PRO A 203 7.24 12.98 -0.19
N GLU A 204 8.20 13.00 -1.11
CA GLU A 204 8.41 14.12 -2.05
C GLU A 204 7.44 14.04 -3.22
N TRP A 205 7.09 12.82 -3.64
CA TRP A 205 6.25 12.56 -4.81
C TRP A 205 5.06 11.66 -4.49
N PHE A 206 3.91 12.04 -5.02
CA PHE A 206 2.63 11.36 -4.87
C PHE A 206 2.15 10.87 -6.23
N VAL A 207 2.21 9.56 -6.48
CA VAL A 207 1.91 8.98 -7.79
C VAL A 207 0.60 8.20 -7.74
N GLY A 208 -0.44 8.74 -8.35
CA GLY A 208 -1.72 8.05 -8.53
C GLY A 208 -1.63 7.01 -9.65
N VAL A 209 -1.87 5.75 -9.34
CA VAL A 209 -2.01 4.67 -10.31
C VAL A 209 -3.43 4.71 -10.88
N GLY A 210 -3.62 5.51 -11.93
CA GLY A 210 -4.92 5.85 -12.51
C GLY A 210 -5.56 7.10 -11.90
N GLY A 211 -6.62 7.58 -12.57
CA GLY A 211 -7.26 8.86 -12.24
C GLY A 211 -7.99 8.88 -10.90
N PHE A 212 -8.51 7.74 -10.41
CA PHE A 212 -9.12 7.68 -9.08
C PHE A 212 -8.11 8.05 -7.99
N ALA A 213 -6.97 7.38 -7.98
CA ALA A 213 -5.95 7.59 -6.97
C ALA A 213 -5.38 9.01 -7.00
N GLU A 214 -5.14 9.57 -8.19
CA GLU A 214 -4.75 10.97 -8.35
C GLU A 214 -5.75 11.93 -7.69
N LYS A 215 -7.05 11.76 -7.97
CA LYS A 215 -8.12 12.59 -7.37
C LYS A 215 -8.15 12.47 -5.84
N ARG A 216 -7.86 11.28 -5.28
CA ARG A 216 -7.80 11.09 -3.83
C ARG A 216 -6.61 11.80 -3.20
N LEU A 217 -5.44 11.74 -3.82
CA LEU A 217 -4.26 12.49 -3.38
C LEU A 217 -4.54 14.00 -3.38
N GLN A 218 -5.16 14.52 -4.44
CA GLN A 218 -5.55 15.93 -4.54
C GLN A 218 -6.57 16.32 -3.45
N ARG A 219 -7.59 15.47 -3.24
CA ARG A 219 -8.65 15.70 -2.23
C ARG A 219 -8.11 15.83 -0.81
N ILE A 220 -7.11 15.04 -0.46
CA ILE A 220 -6.49 15.11 0.89
C ILE A 220 -5.45 16.21 1.04
N GLY A 221 -5.19 17.01 -0.01
CA GLY A 221 -4.33 18.18 0.02
C GLY A 221 -2.87 17.92 -0.36
N CYS A 222 -2.57 16.84 -1.09
CA CYS A 222 -1.22 16.66 -1.64
C CYS A 222 -0.88 17.77 -2.64
N PRO A 223 0.36 18.32 -2.63
CA PRO A 223 0.76 19.41 -3.50
C PRO A 223 0.60 19.06 -4.99
N PRO A 224 -0.12 19.85 -5.80
CA PRO A 224 -0.35 19.55 -7.22
C PRO A 224 0.94 19.37 -8.02
N GLU A 225 1.97 20.18 -7.73
CA GLU A 225 3.28 20.15 -8.40
C GLU A 225 4.12 18.91 -8.07
N ARG A 226 3.71 18.14 -7.04
CA ARG A 226 4.32 16.89 -6.59
C ARG A 226 3.39 15.69 -6.76
N THR A 227 2.19 15.93 -7.30
CA THR A 227 1.18 14.88 -7.54
C THR A 227 1.05 14.62 -9.03
N LEU A 228 1.25 13.37 -9.43
CA LEU A 228 1.12 12.99 -10.84
C LEU A 228 0.32 11.69 -10.98
N ARG A 229 -0.17 11.47 -12.21
CA ARG A 229 -0.88 10.25 -12.57
C ARG A 229 -0.05 9.43 -13.55
N ILE A 230 0.07 8.13 -13.26
CA ILE A 230 0.49 7.14 -14.24
C ILE A 230 -0.71 6.37 -14.77
N LEU A 231 -0.57 5.83 -15.99
CA LEU A 231 -1.59 4.99 -16.60
C LEU A 231 -1.87 3.77 -15.72
N HIS A 232 -3.17 3.47 -15.46
CA HIS A 232 -3.54 2.28 -14.70
C HIS A 232 -3.17 1.00 -15.48
N PRO A 233 -2.52 0.00 -14.85
CA PRO A 233 -2.05 -1.22 -15.53
C PRO A 233 -3.14 -2.22 -15.89
N SER A 234 -4.42 -1.84 -15.84
CA SER A 234 -5.55 -2.72 -16.11
C SER A 234 -5.54 -3.30 -17.53
N PRO A 235 -5.84 -4.61 -17.68
CA PRO A 235 -6.03 -5.21 -19.00
C PRO A 235 -7.24 -4.65 -19.75
N ALA A 236 -8.18 -4.00 -19.06
CA ALA A 236 -9.32 -3.31 -19.69
C ALA A 236 -8.92 -2.00 -20.38
N SER A 237 -7.70 -1.49 -20.16
CA SER A 237 -7.22 -0.27 -20.80
C SER A 237 -6.50 -0.58 -22.11
N PRO A 238 -7.03 -0.14 -23.30
CA PRO A 238 -6.35 -0.34 -24.58
C PRO A 238 -4.96 0.31 -24.62
N ALA A 239 -4.77 1.45 -23.98
CA ALA A 239 -3.48 2.12 -23.90
C ALA A 239 -2.46 1.29 -23.09
N ALA A 240 -2.89 0.68 -21.98
CA ALA A 240 -2.05 -0.20 -21.16
C ALA A 240 -1.68 -1.52 -21.88
N ASN A 241 -2.49 -1.96 -22.83
CA ASN A 241 -2.21 -3.18 -23.59
C ASN A 241 -1.15 -3.00 -24.70
N ARG A 242 -0.84 -1.77 -25.10
CA ARG A 242 0.18 -1.47 -26.13
C ARG A 242 1.58 -1.47 -25.57
N ASP A 243 1.86 -0.55 -24.66
CA ASP A 243 3.17 -0.36 -24.02
C ASP A 243 2.99 0.36 -22.68
N TRP A 244 2.48 -0.36 -21.68
CA TRP A 244 2.24 0.23 -20.36
C TRP A 244 3.56 0.64 -19.69
N ALA A 245 4.56 -0.25 -19.72
CA ALA A 245 5.83 -0.03 -19.03
C ALA A 245 6.58 1.17 -19.60
N GLY A 246 6.69 1.26 -20.93
CA GLY A 246 7.35 2.40 -21.58
C GLY A 246 6.62 3.72 -21.35
N ALA A 247 5.28 3.73 -21.41
CA ALA A 247 4.50 4.94 -21.14
C ALA A 247 4.69 5.44 -19.71
N VAL A 248 4.66 4.54 -18.72
CA VAL A 248 4.86 4.89 -17.31
C VAL A 248 6.30 5.33 -17.05
N THR A 249 7.28 4.64 -17.60
CA THR A 249 8.70 5.03 -17.48
C THR A 249 8.93 6.44 -18.00
N ARG A 250 8.42 6.78 -19.19
CA ARG A 250 8.53 8.15 -19.73
C ARG A 250 7.90 9.18 -18.80
N THR A 251 6.67 8.94 -18.34
CA THR A 251 6.00 9.85 -17.40
C THR A 251 6.83 10.10 -16.15
N LEU A 252 7.41 9.06 -15.56
CA LEU A 252 8.17 9.17 -14.31
C LEU A 252 9.56 9.82 -14.52
N LEU A 253 10.19 9.64 -15.68
CA LEU A 253 11.42 10.33 -16.05
C LEU A 253 11.17 11.82 -16.34
N GLU A 254 10.21 12.14 -17.20
CA GLU A 254 9.88 13.50 -17.60
C GLU A 254 9.43 14.38 -16.41
N SER A 255 8.78 13.77 -15.41
CA SER A 255 8.37 14.48 -14.19
C SER A 255 9.49 14.60 -13.13
N GLY A 256 10.66 13.99 -13.34
CA GLY A 256 11.75 14.00 -12.38
C GLY A 256 11.56 13.07 -11.16
N VAL A 257 10.52 12.22 -11.17
CA VAL A 257 10.35 11.18 -10.14
C VAL A 257 11.45 10.15 -10.23
N TRP A 258 11.87 9.78 -11.44
CA TRP A 258 13.00 8.91 -11.69
C TRP A 258 14.14 9.65 -12.41
N GLY A 259 15.40 9.31 -12.09
CA GLY A 259 16.56 9.75 -12.83
C GLY A 259 16.86 8.85 -14.04
N GLU A 260 17.60 9.36 -15.02
CA GLU A 260 17.96 8.62 -16.26
C GLU A 260 18.84 7.40 -15.97
N ASP A 261 19.72 7.47 -14.98
CA ASP A 261 20.77 6.47 -14.73
C ASP A 261 20.33 5.23 -13.92
N GLY A 262 19.03 5.00 -13.74
CA GLY A 262 18.54 3.85 -12.96
C GLY A 262 18.90 3.88 -11.48
N GLY A 263 19.68 4.87 -11.06
CA GLY A 263 19.99 5.21 -9.68
C GLY A 263 19.22 6.45 -9.28
N ASP A 264 18.31 6.31 -8.31
CA ASP A 264 17.81 7.48 -7.60
C ASP A 264 19.01 8.24 -7.01
N CYS A 265 19.04 9.53 -7.24
CA CYS A 265 20.13 10.46 -6.91
C CYS A 265 20.83 10.08 -5.59
N GLN A 266 22.11 9.79 -5.67
CA GLN A 266 22.95 9.67 -4.49
C GLN A 266 22.92 11.02 -3.73
N ARG A 267 22.40 10.99 -2.51
CA ARG A 267 22.71 11.99 -1.48
C ARG A 267 23.49 11.35 -0.37
#